data_5b8719463e26b543ba2283eaa2f2fd10
#
_entry.id   5b8719463e26b543ba2283eaa2f2fd10
#
_cell.length_a   1.000
_cell.length_b   1.000
_cell.length_c   1.000
_cell.angle_alpha   90.00
_cell.angle_beta   90.00
_cell.angle_gamma   90.00
#
_symmetry.space_group_name_H-M   'P 1'
#
loop_
_entity.id
_entity.type
_entity.pdbx_description
1 polymer ?
#
loop_
_entity_poly.entity_id
_entity_poly.type
_entity_poly.pdbx_seq_one_letter_code
_entity_poly.pdbx_strand_id
1 'polypeptide(L)'
;MISVQSLCKQSINQTMKHISKIVLIAIVFLSSCFTRSDAQVESPKFQKKLQRLLRHNVKEVSIAEVKQFETVIYLDAREKVEYNVSHVENSVWVGYDDFDIQSVEKLDKSKTIIIYCSVGYRSEKVTKKLEKVGFKTVYNLYGGIFEWYNQGLPIVNNDGRETDKIHAYNEKWSQWVKGRKEGDEVF
;
A
#
# COMPACT_ATOMS: atom_id res chain seq x y z
N MET A 1 -28.99 -23.68 60.92
CA MET A 1 -28.05 -24.57 60.18
C MET A 1 -28.18 -24.26 58.69
N ILE A 2 -27.22 -23.57 58.11
CA ILE A 2 -27.20 -23.29 56.65
C ILE A 2 -26.73 -24.58 55.95
N SER A 3 -27.55 -25.13 55.08
CA SER A 3 -27.31 -26.40 54.40
C SER A 3 -26.08 -26.28 53.48
N VAL A 4 -25.19 -27.26 53.52
CA VAL A 4 -24.00 -27.40 52.65
C VAL A 4 -24.38 -27.25 51.17
N GLN A 5 -25.57 -27.64 50.80
CA GLN A 5 -26.13 -27.48 49.43
C GLN A 5 -26.34 -26.01 49.03
N SER A 6 -26.70 -25.10 49.97
CA SER A 6 -26.87 -23.68 49.68
C SER A 6 -25.56 -22.97 49.44
N LEU A 7 -24.48 -23.34 50.16
CA LEU A 7 -23.14 -22.81 49.99
C LEU A 7 -22.53 -23.26 48.64
N CYS A 8 -22.73 -24.51 48.27
CA CYS A 8 -22.27 -25.04 47.00
C CYS A 8 -22.96 -24.33 45.80
N LYS A 9 -24.26 -24.11 45.87
CA LYS A 9 -25.02 -23.39 44.85
C LYS A 9 -24.62 -21.92 44.69
N GLN A 10 -24.28 -21.25 45.82
CA GLN A 10 -23.76 -19.86 45.78
C GLN A 10 -22.37 -19.79 45.14
N SER A 11 -21.48 -20.71 45.46
CA SER A 11 -20.13 -20.77 44.87
C SER A 11 -20.18 -21.00 43.36
N ILE A 12 -21.00 -21.94 42.88
CA ILE A 12 -21.17 -22.23 41.46
C ILE A 12 -21.72 -21.02 40.71
N ASN A 13 -22.72 -20.33 41.26
CA ASN A 13 -23.31 -19.14 40.64
C ASN A 13 -22.31 -17.97 40.58
N GLN A 14 -21.44 -17.82 41.58
CA GLN A 14 -20.42 -16.79 41.58
C GLN A 14 -19.33 -17.07 40.53
N THR A 15 -18.89 -18.32 40.43
CA THR A 15 -17.93 -18.77 39.40
C THR A 15 -18.47 -18.60 37.99
N MET A 16 -19.74 -18.95 37.73
CA MET A 16 -20.40 -18.77 36.45
C MET A 16 -20.51 -17.29 36.04
N LYS A 17 -20.80 -16.39 37.00
CA LYS A 17 -20.82 -14.93 36.73
C LYS A 17 -19.45 -14.38 36.39
N HIS A 18 -18.37 -14.88 36.98
CA HIS A 18 -17.00 -14.48 36.64
C HIS A 18 -16.58 -14.99 35.27
N ILE A 19 -16.89 -16.24 34.93
CA ILE A 19 -16.61 -16.83 33.62
C ILE A 19 -17.38 -16.05 32.52
N SER A 20 -18.65 -15.72 32.74
CA SER A 20 -19.46 -14.93 31.80
C SER A 20 -18.89 -13.54 31.57
N LYS A 21 -18.37 -12.86 32.62
CA LYS A 21 -17.70 -11.55 32.45
C LYS A 21 -16.39 -11.65 31.69
N ILE A 22 -15.59 -12.69 31.94
CA ILE A 22 -14.31 -12.91 31.23
C ILE A 22 -14.56 -13.21 29.75
N VAL A 23 -15.55 -14.04 29.43
CA VAL A 23 -15.95 -14.35 28.05
C VAL A 23 -16.46 -13.11 27.33
N LEU A 24 -17.28 -12.28 28.01
CA LEU A 24 -17.79 -11.03 27.43
C LEU A 24 -16.65 -10.03 27.15
N ILE A 25 -15.67 -9.91 28.06
CA ILE A 25 -14.51 -9.05 27.89
C ILE A 25 -13.62 -9.58 26.72
N ALA A 26 -13.43 -10.88 26.62
CA ALA A 26 -12.67 -11.50 25.53
C ALA A 26 -13.35 -11.27 24.17
N ILE A 27 -14.68 -11.34 24.10
CA ILE A 27 -15.43 -11.06 22.86
C ILE A 27 -15.30 -9.58 22.47
N VAL A 28 -15.34 -8.65 23.43
CA VAL A 28 -15.16 -7.21 23.18
C VAL A 28 -13.73 -6.93 22.71
N PHE A 29 -12.70 -7.59 23.28
CA PHE A 29 -11.32 -7.45 22.80
C PHE A 29 -11.09 -8.08 21.42
N LEU A 30 -11.74 -9.18 21.09
CA LEU A 30 -11.66 -9.75 19.74
C LEU A 30 -12.39 -8.91 18.68
N SER A 31 -13.47 -8.21 19.04
CA SER A 31 -14.19 -7.35 18.09
C SER A 31 -13.50 -6.00 17.84
N SER A 32 -12.65 -5.53 18.76
CA SER A 32 -11.88 -4.28 18.55
C SER A 32 -10.61 -4.46 17.72
N CYS A 33 -10.22 -5.70 17.37
CA CYS A 33 -9.03 -5.98 16.58
C CYS A 33 -9.29 -6.09 15.07
N PHE A 34 -10.53 -5.83 14.58
CA PHE A 34 -10.89 -6.02 13.17
C PHE A 34 -11.60 -4.82 12.55
N THR A 35 -11.13 -3.60 12.84
CA THR A 35 -11.33 -2.50 11.90
C THR A 35 -10.04 -2.32 11.12
N ARG A 36 -9.71 -3.30 10.25
CA ARG A 36 -8.82 -3.04 9.15
C ARG A 36 -9.52 -1.98 8.30
N SER A 37 -9.05 -0.76 8.36
CA SER A 37 -9.45 0.26 7.42
C SER A 37 -9.14 -0.29 6.03
N ASP A 38 -10.17 -0.63 5.25
CA ASP A 38 -10.01 -1.03 3.84
C ASP A 38 -9.50 0.12 2.96
N ALA A 39 -9.18 1.27 3.56
CA ALA A 39 -8.65 2.41 2.88
C ALA A 39 -7.16 2.20 2.58
N GLN A 40 -6.86 1.81 1.35
CA GLN A 40 -5.49 1.64 0.86
C GLN A 40 -4.81 2.98 0.52
N VAL A 41 -5.59 4.06 0.41
CA VAL A 41 -5.13 5.44 0.19
C VAL A 41 -5.87 6.39 1.13
N GLU A 42 -5.27 7.54 1.48
CA GLU A 42 -5.85 8.49 2.43
C GLU A 42 -7.14 9.15 1.96
N SER A 43 -7.26 9.44 0.65
CA SER A 43 -8.43 10.12 0.10
C SER A 43 -9.53 9.13 -0.30
N PRO A 44 -10.74 9.17 0.33
CA PRO A 44 -11.86 8.32 -0.08
C PRO A 44 -12.31 8.54 -1.52
N LYS A 45 -12.17 9.78 -2.04
CA LYS A 45 -12.46 10.09 -3.44
C LYS A 45 -11.45 9.43 -4.37
N PHE A 46 -10.17 9.46 -4.01
CA PHE A 46 -9.11 8.80 -4.76
C PHE A 46 -9.26 7.29 -4.69
N GLN A 47 -9.54 6.73 -3.52
CA GLN A 47 -9.87 5.31 -3.34
C GLN A 47 -10.96 4.85 -4.33
N LYS A 48 -12.09 5.57 -4.37
CA LYS A 48 -13.21 5.26 -5.28
C LYS A 48 -12.82 5.39 -6.75
N LYS A 49 -11.92 6.33 -7.09
CA LYS A 49 -11.38 6.47 -8.45
C LYS A 49 -10.52 5.27 -8.82
N LEU A 50 -9.62 4.84 -7.95
CA LEU A 50 -8.72 3.69 -8.17
C LEU A 50 -9.49 2.38 -8.29
N GLN A 51 -10.47 2.13 -7.42
CA GLN A 51 -11.35 0.95 -7.48
C GLN A 51 -12.06 0.76 -8.82
N ARG A 52 -12.31 1.86 -9.55
CA ARG A 52 -12.95 1.81 -10.88
C ARG A 52 -11.94 1.77 -12.02
N LEU A 53 -10.71 2.20 -11.78
CA LEU A 53 -9.67 2.35 -12.78
C LEU A 53 -8.86 1.07 -12.94
N LEU A 54 -8.49 0.44 -11.81
CA LEU A 54 -7.63 -0.73 -11.76
C LEU A 54 -8.46 -2.00 -11.99
N ARG A 55 -7.81 -3.04 -12.47
CA ARG A 55 -8.44 -4.35 -12.71
C ARG A 55 -8.37 -5.28 -11.50
N HIS A 56 -7.50 -4.95 -10.53
CA HIS A 56 -7.30 -5.73 -9.31
C HIS A 56 -6.96 -7.22 -9.58
N ASN A 57 -6.20 -7.48 -10.62
CA ASN A 57 -5.86 -8.83 -11.07
C ASN A 57 -4.39 -9.20 -10.89
N VAL A 58 -3.71 -8.45 -10.05
CA VAL A 58 -2.34 -8.65 -9.55
C VAL A 58 -2.32 -8.41 -8.04
N LYS A 59 -1.24 -8.79 -7.37
CA LYS A 59 -1.06 -8.45 -5.97
C LYS A 59 -0.86 -6.93 -5.83
N GLU A 60 -1.65 -6.31 -4.98
CA GLU A 60 -1.54 -4.89 -4.66
C GLU A 60 -0.95 -4.71 -3.26
N VAL A 61 -0.27 -3.60 -3.04
CA VAL A 61 0.28 -3.22 -1.75
C VAL A 61 0.03 -1.74 -1.49
N SER A 62 -0.45 -1.41 -0.31
CA SER A 62 -0.60 -0.04 0.18
C SER A 62 0.72 0.51 0.73
N ILE A 63 0.81 1.83 0.89
CA ILE A 63 1.96 2.48 1.53
C ILE A 63 2.20 1.96 2.96
N ALA A 64 1.14 1.68 3.71
CA ALA A 64 1.26 1.14 5.06
C ALA A 64 1.88 -0.26 5.09
N GLU A 65 1.55 -1.10 4.11
CA GLU A 65 2.09 -2.45 3.97
C GLU A 65 3.53 -2.43 3.45
N VAL A 66 3.88 -1.48 2.57
CA VAL A 66 5.26 -1.32 2.07
C VAL A 66 6.26 -1.15 3.20
N LYS A 67 5.90 -0.41 4.25
CA LYS A 67 6.75 -0.17 5.43
C LYS A 67 7.07 -1.44 6.24
N GLN A 68 6.40 -2.56 5.97
CA GLN A 68 6.61 -3.85 6.65
C GLN A 68 7.65 -4.73 5.93
N PHE A 69 8.07 -4.37 4.71
CA PHE A 69 9.08 -5.13 3.98
C PHE A 69 10.48 -4.63 4.34
N GLU A 70 11.37 -5.57 4.69
CA GLU A 70 12.77 -5.25 5.05
C GLU A 70 13.61 -4.86 3.82
N THR A 71 13.36 -5.50 2.68
CA THR A 71 14.14 -5.28 1.45
C THR A 71 13.22 -5.27 0.25
N VAL A 72 13.21 -4.16 -0.48
CA VAL A 72 12.37 -3.94 -1.65
C VAL A 72 13.18 -3.40 -2.81
N ILE A 73 12.90 -3.91 -4.01
CA ILE A 73 13.32 -3.30 -5.28
C ILE A 73 12.14 -2.53 -5.83
N TYR A 74 12.27 -1.21 -5.97
CA TYR A 74 11.26 -0.38 -6.59
C TYR A 74 11.50 -0.27 -8.10
N LEU A 75 10.44 -0.46 -8.89
CA LEU A 75 10.46 -0.28 -10.34
C LEU A 75 9.49 0.83 -10.73
N ASP A 76 9.98 1.83 -11.47
CA ASP A 76 9.16 2.92 -11.98
C ASP A 76 8.71 2.62 -13.41
N ALA A 77 7.39 2.40 -13.57
CA ALA A 77 6.75 2.14 -14.84
C ALA A 77 6.11 3.41 -15.46
N ARG A 78 6.66 4.59 -15.17
CA ARG A 78 6.26 5.84 -15.80
C ARG A 78 7.13 6.13 -17.03
N GLU A 79 6.72 7.15 -17.77
CA GLU A 79 7.55 7.66 -18.86
C GLU A 79 8.83 8.29 -18.31
N LYS A 80 9.90 8.29 -19.12
CA LYS A 80 11.22 8.78 -18.69
C LYS A 80 11.17 10.24 -18.25
N VAL A 81 10.34 11.06 -18.88
CA VAL A 81 10.17 12.46 -18.51
C VAL A 81 9.58 12.60 -17.11
N GLU A 82 8.63 11.75 -16.72
CA GLU A 82 8.04 11.73 -15.37
C GLU A 82 9.09 11.31 -14.32
N TYR A 83 9.86 10.26 -14.62
CA TYR A 83 10.94 9.77 -13.77
C TYR A 83 12.01 10.84 -13.54
N ASN A 84 12.38 11.56 -14.58
CA ASN A 84 13.42 12.59 -14.53
C ASN A 84 13.04 13.80 -13.66
N VAL A 85 11.75 14.08 -13.49
CA VAL A 85 11.30 15.12 -12.55
C VAL A 85 11.54 14.68 -11.11
N SER A 86 11.03 13.50 -10.76
CA SER A 86 11.28 12.87 -9.46
C SER A 86 10.84 11.41 -9.46
N HIS A 87 11.40 10.63 -8.55
CA HIS A 87 11.11 9.21 -8.41
C HIS A 87 11.32 8.76 -6.95
N VAL A 88 10.86 7.57 -6.61
CA VAL A 88 11.17 6.94 -5.32
C VAL A 88 12.68 6.65 -5.27
N GLU A 89 13.32 7.01 -4.17
CA GLU A 89 14.77 6.82 -4.02
C GLU A 89 15.20 5.38 -4.33
N ASN A 90 16.31 5.21 -5.05
CA ASN A 90 16.86 3.93 -5.49
C ASN A 90 15.91 3.10 -6.39
N SER A 91 14.85 3.70 -6.94
CA SER A 91 14.02 2.99 -7.91
C SER A 91 14.72 2.86 -9.26
N VAL A 92 14.47 1.74 -9.92
CA VAL A 92 14.95 1.47 -11.29
C VAL A 92 13.86 1.86 -12.27
N TRP A 93 14.20 2.74 -13.20
CA TRP A 93 13.27 3.06 -14.28
C TRP A 93 13.16 1.89 -15.26
N VAL A 94 11.94 1.47 -15.57
CA VAL A 94 11.65 0.39 -16.50
C VAL A 94 10.72 0.81 -17.65
N GLY A 95 10.02 1.95 -17.51
CA GLY A 95 9.07 2.46 -18.49
C GLY A 95 7.79 1.63 -18.59
N TYR A 96 6.89 2.07 -19.45
CA TYR A 96 5.64 1.38 -19.72
C TYR A 96 5.47 1.01 -21.21
N ASP A 97 5.51 1.99 -22.09
CA ASP A 97 5.37 1.74 -23.54
C ASP A 97 6.62 1.05 -24.08
N ASP A 98 7.80 1.44 -23.61
CA ASP A 98 9.10 0.83 -23.94
C ASP A 98 9.50 -0.30 -22.97
N PHE A 99 8.59 -0.81 -22.14
CA PHE A 99 8.92 -1.83 -21.18
C PHE A 99 9.43 -3.11 -21.87
N ASP A 100 10.71 -3.38 -21.68
CA ASP A 100 11.37 -4.61 -22.08
C ASP A 100 11.61 -5.53 -20.89
N ILE A 101 11.12 -6.76 -20.98
CA ILE A 101 11.32 -7.79 -19.94
C ILE A 101 12.78 -8.10 -19.69
N GLN A 102 13.65 -7.95 -20.71
CA GLN A 102 15.09 -8.19 -20.59
C GLN A 102 15.76 -7.20 -19.63
N SER A 103 15.21 -5.99 -19.49
CA SER A 103 15.73 -4.97 -18.56
C SER A 103 15.70 -5.41 -17.11
N VAL A 104 14.84 -6.36 -16.76
CA VAL A 104 14.62 -6.88 -15.41
C VAL A 104 15.08 -8.33 -15.21
N GLU A 105 15.59 -8.99 -16.24
CA GLU A 105 16.01 -10.40 -16.16
C GLU A 105 17.09 -10.67 -15.12
N LYS A 106 17.97 -9.69 -14.89
CA LYS A 106 19.09 -9.77 -13.94
C LYS A 106 18.66 -9.50 -12.49
N LEU A 107 17.41 -9.06 -12.27
CA LEU A 107 16.92 -8.86 -10.92
C LEU A 107 16.75 -10.20 -10.20
N ASP A 108 17.09 -10.20 -8.92
CA ASP A 108 16.91 -11.39 -8.08
C ASP A 108 15.42 -11.67 -7.90
N LYS A 109 14.96 -12.77 -8.51
CA LYS A 109 13.54 -13.20 -8.47
C LYS A 109 13.05 -13.62 -7.08
N SER A 110 13.96 -13.76 -6.11
CA SER A 110 13.63 -14.04 -4.70
C SER A 110 13.26 -12.78 -3.91
N LYS A 111 13.65 -11.60 -4.40
CA LYS A 111 13.39 -10.32 -3.74
C LYS A 111 11.96 -9.85 -3.92
N THR A 112 11.49 -9.07 -2.97
CA THR A 112 10.23 -8.34 -3.09
C THR A 112 10.40 -7.20 -4.08
N ILE A 113 9.56 -7.18 -5.11
CA ILE A 113 9.52 -6.12 -6.12
C ILE A 113 8.22 -5.36 -5.98
N ILE A 114 8.31 -4.05 -5.88
CA ILE A 114 7.16 -3.15 -5.89
C ILE A 114 7.26 -2.27 -7.14
N ILE A 115 6.25 -2.36 -7.98
CA ILE A 115 6.17 -1.58 -9.21
C ILE A 115 5.17 -0.46 -9.00
N TYR A 116 5.53 0.73 -9.40
CA TYR A 116 4.65 1.88 -9.34
C TYR A 116 4.61 2.66 -10.66
N CYS A 117 3.55 3.40 -10.86
CA CYS A 117 3.45 4.50 -11.81
C CYS A 117 2.81 5.70 -11.10
N SER A 118 2.16 6.60 -11.83
CA SER A 118 1.51 7.76 -11.20
C SER A 118 0.42 7.33 -10.20
N VAL A 119 -0.46 6.35 -10.56
CA VAL A 119 -1.63 5.95 -9.76
C VAL A 119 -1.85 4.43 -9.65
N GLY A 120 -1.01 3.60 -10.26
CA GLY A 120 -1.15 2.14 -10.25
C GLY A 120 -1.63 1.50 -11.57
N TYR A 121 -2.11 2.25 -12.55
CA TYR A 121 -2.71 1.70 -13.78
C TYR A 121 -1.69 1.07 -14.75
N ARG A 122 -0.59 1.77 -15.05
CA ARG A 122 0.48 1.27 -15.92
C ARG A 122 1.26 0.16 -15.22
N SER A 123 1.59 0.37 -13.95
CA SER A 123 2.33 -0.58 -13.13
C SER A 123 1.58 -1.89 -12.90
N GLU A 124 0.25 -1.90 -12.79
CA GLU A 124 -0.54 -3.15 -12.75
C GLU A 124 -0.26 -4.04 -13.95
N LYS A 125 -0.14 -3.47 -15.15
CA LYS A 125 0.14 -4.23 -16.38
C LYS A 125 1.59 -4.73 -16.43
N VAL A 126 2.55 -3.94 -15.95
CA VAL A 126 3.96 -4.36 -15.83
C VAL A 126 4.09 -5.47 -14.79
N THR A 127 3.44 -5.33 -13.61
CA THR A 127 3.36 -6.38 -12.58
C THR A 127 2.93 -7.71 -13.18
N LYS A 128 1.86 -7.71 -13.97
CA LYS A 128 1.37 -8.92 -14.64
C LYS A 128 2.35 -9.52 -15.63
N LYS A 129 3.17 -8.69 -16.31
CA LYS A 129 4.24 -9.19 -17.20
C LYS A 129 5.34 -9.88 -16.39
N LEU A 130 5.75 -9.32 -15.23
CA LEU A 130 6.76 -9.93 -14.36
C LEU A 130 6.28 -11.25 -13.76
N GLU A 131 5.02 -11.33 -13.30
CA GLU A 131 4.44 -12.58 -12.79
C GLU A 131 4.54 -13.71 -13.81
N LYS A 132 4.28 -13.42 -15.09
CA LYS A 132 4.33 -14.42 -16.19
C LYS A 132 5.74 -15.00 -16.43
N VAL A 133 6.79 -14.25 -16.12
CA VAL A 133 8.19 -14.70 -16.30
C VAL A 133 8.83 -15.21 -15.00
N GLY A 134 7.98 -15.48 -14.00
CA GLY A 134 8.35 -16.23 -12.81
C GLY A 134 8.79 -15.41 -11.59
N PHE A 135 8.59 -14.11 -11.59
CA PHE A 135 8.72 -13.32 -10.35
C PHE A 135 7.54 -13.64 -9.43
N LYS A 136 7.81 -14.12 -8.21
CA LYS A 136 6.77 -14.61 -7.29
C LYS A 136 6.26 -13.54 -6.32
N THR A 137 7.14 -12.62 -5.92
CA THR A 137 6.89 -11.60 -4.90
C THR A 137 6.90 -10.22 -5.56
N VAL A 138 5.90 -9.99 -6.40
CA VAL A 138 5.73 -8.75 -7.17
C VAL A 138 4.40 -8.12 -6.78
N TYR A 139 4.42 -6.82 -6.56
CA TYR A 139 3.27 -6.04 -6.14
C TYR A 139 3.12 -4.77 -6.98
N ASN A 140 1.88 -4.38 -7.24
CA ASN A 140 1.53 -3.07 -7.74
C ASN A 140 1.30 -2.12 -6.56
N LEU A 141 2.01 -1.00 -6.52
CA LEU A 141 1.79 0.03 -5.50
C LEU A 141 0.45 0.72 -5.73
N TYR A 142 -0.51 0.47 -4.84
CA TYR A 142 -1.84 1.04 -4.93
C TYR A 142 -1.81 2.56 -4.67
N GLY A 143 -2.33 3.33 -5.62
CA GLY A 143 -2.23 4.79 -5.60
C GLY A 143 -0.92 5.35 -6.18
N GLY A 144 0.08 4.50 -6.43
CA GLY A 144 1.33 4.85 -7.09
C GLY A 144 2.13 5.93 -6.37
N ILE A 145 2.96 6.66 -7.14
CA ILE A 145 3.79 7.74 -6.57
C ILE A 145 2.95 8.92 -6.08
N PHE A 146 1.70 9.09 -6.56
CA PHE A 146 0.83 10.14 -6.05
C PHE A 146 0.47 9.89 -4.59
N GLU A 147 0.10 8.66 -4.24
CA GLU A 147 -0.19 8.34 -2.84
C GLU A 147 1.07 8.34 -1.98
N TRP A 148 2.21 7.86 -2.52
CA TRP A 148 3.52 7.96 -1.87
C TRP A 148 3.82 9.41 -1.47
N TYR A 149 3.69 10.33 -2.41
CA TYR A 149 3.90 11.75 -2.20
C TYR A 149 2.88 12.35 -1.24
N ASN A 150 1.59 12.03 -1.40
CA ASN A 150 0.50 12.53 -0.56
C ASN A 150 0.67 12.18 0.91
N GLN A 151 1.25 11.00 1.20
CA GLN A 151 1.58 10.57 2.57
C GLN A 151 2.90 11.14 3.08
N GLY A 152 3.50 12.10 2.39
CA GLY A 152 4.70 12.80 2.83
C GLY A 152 5.99 11.99 2.73
N LEU A 153 5.99 10.89 1.97
CA LEU A 153 7.21 10.11 1.76
C LEU A 153 8.17 10.81 0.79
N PRO A 154 9.49 10.66 0.97
CA PRO A 154 10.47 11.35 0.16
C PRO A 154 10.46 10.86 -1.29
N ILE A 155 10.64 11.79 -2.22
CA ILE A 155 10.97 11.56 -3.62
C ILE A 155 12.25 12.33 -3.95
N VAL A 156 13.02 11.81 -4.90
CA VAL A 156 14.31 12.41 -5.28
C VAL A 156 14.33 12.77 -6.77
N ASN A 157 15.11 13.77 -7.11
CA ASN A 157 15.40 14.13 -8.50
C ASN A 157 16.55 13.26 -9.07
N ASN A 158 16.94 13.49 -10.33
CA ASN A 158 18.03 12.73 -10.97
C ASN A 158 19.40 12.87 -10.32
N ASP A 159 19.61 13.89 -9.49
CA ASP A 159 20.84 14.06 -8.71
C ASP A 159 20.81 13.29 -7.38
N GLY A 160 19.73 12.56 -7.09
CA GLY A 160 19.49 11.86 -5.83
C GLY A 160 19.14 12.81 -4.66
N ARG A 161 18.80 14.06 -4.93
CA ARG A 161 18.43 15.03 -3.90
C ARG A 161 16.91 15.01 -3.71
N GLU A 162 16.48 15.02 -2.45
CA GLU A 162 15.06 15.16 -2.12
C GLU A 162 14.46 16.41 -2.76
N THR A 163 13.22 16.28 -3.26
CA THR A 163 12.50 17.35 -3.94
C THR A 163 11.02 17.26 -3.61
N ASP A 164 10.36 18.42 -3.63
CA ASP A 164 8.89 18.49 -3.55
C ASP A 164 8.23 18.51 -4.93
N LYS A 165 9.01 18.60 -6.02
CA LYS A 165 8.44 18.60 -7.38
C LYS A 165 8.03 17.21 -7.82
N ILE A 166 6.78 17.07 -8.27
CA ILE A 166 6.22 15.83 -8.77
C ILE A 166 5.59 16.03 -10.15
N HIS A 167 5.86 15.12 -11.10
CA HIS A 167 5.18 15.13 -12.38
C HIS A 167 3.76 14.57 -12.22
N ALA A 168 2.77 15.43 -12.36
CA ALA A 168 1.35 15.11 -12.13
C ALA A 168 0.66 14.49 -13.36
N TYR A 169 1.43 14.06 -14.38
CA TYR A 169 1.01 13.45 -15.63
C TYR A 169 0.30 14.45 -16.56
N ASN A 170 -0.78 15.07 -16.12
CA ASN A 170 -1.47 16.18 -16.77
C ASN A 170 -2.44 16.85 -15.79
N GLU A 171 -3.00 18.00 -16.20
CA GLU A 171 -3.92 18.81 -15.41
C GLU A 171 -5.10 18.03 -14.80
N LYS A 172 -5.67 17.07 -15.56
CA LYS A 172 -6.78 16.24 -15.08
C LYS A 172 -6.38 15.33 -13.93
N TRP A 173 -5.13 14.88 -13.89
CA TRP A 173 -4.63 13.98 -12.85
C TRP A 173 -4.02 14.72 -11.68
N SER A 174 -3.58 15.99 -11.84
CA SER A 174 -3.01 16.79 -10.75
C SER A 174 -3.96 16.93 -9.55
N GLN A 175 -5.27 16.90 -9.77
CA GLN A 175 -6.27 16.93 -8.69
C GLN A 175 -6.10 15.81 -7.62
N TRP A 176 -5.34 14.76 -7.94
CA TRP A 176 -5.07 13.65 -7.02
C TRP A 176 -3.73 13.78 -6.31
N VAL A 177 -2.94 14.78 -6.65
CA VAL A 177 -1.72 15.16 -5.94
C VAL A 177 -2.08 16.24 -4.93
N LYS A 178 -1.75 16.00 -3.67
CA LYS A 178 -1.86 17.05 -2.64
C LYS A 178 -0.53 17.81 -2.65
N GLY A 179 -0.43 18.90 -3.40
CA GLY A 179 0.77 19.74 -3.39
C GLY A 179 1.17 20.12 -1.97
N ARG A 180 2.45 19.98 -1.65
CA ARG A 180 3.00 20.41 -0.36
C ARG A 180 3.19 21.92 -0.36
N LYS A 181 3.44 22.50 -1.54
CA LYS A 181 3.53 23.93 -1.81
C LYS A 181 2.97 24.22 -3.20
N GLU A 182 2.58 25.47 -3.44
CA GLU A 182 2.17 25.92 -4.77
C GLU A 182 3.33 25.76 -5.76
N GLY A 183 3.06 25.12 -6.90
CA GLY A 183 4.06 24.89 -7.98
C GLY A 183 4.89 23.61 -7.80
N ASP A 184 4.52 22.70 -6.90
CA ASP A 184 5.19 21.41 -6.77
C ASP A 184 4.84 20.46 -7.92
N GLU A 185 3.63 20.61 -8.52
CA GLU A 185 3.22 19.83 -9.69
C GLU A 185 3.85 20.38 -10.97
N VAL A 186 4.36 19.48 -11.81
CA VAL A 186 4.87 19.78 -13.15
C VAL A 186 4.26 18.81 -14.17
N PHE A 187 4.24 19.23 -15.45
CA PHE A 187 3.66 18.48 -16.56
C PHE A 187 4.66 18.31 -17.71
#